data_40634cb8681808fe71f1b1a48bcb5009
#
_entry.id   40634cb8681808fe71f1b1a48bcb5009
#
_cell.length_a   1.000
_cell.length_b   1.000
_cell.length_c   1.000
_cell.angle_alpha   90.00
_cell.angle_beta   90.00
_cell.angle_gamma   90.00
#
_symmetry.space_group_name_H-M   'P 1'
#
loop_
_entity.id
_entity.type
_entity.pdbx_description
1 polymer ?
#
loop_
_entity_poly.entity_id
_entity_poly.type
_entity_poly.pdbx_seq_one_letter_code
_entity_poly.pdbx_strand_id
1 'polypeptide(L)'
;IRVTRDTQTKEIVPNGVVKKTRVADLNVFCPTQPFDYRISINTETPMYPPQNMSHPTFSREKDRLSYIQQNFSIDLTQVIEANRPSEPLHELEIEIRDVNYLMHLANEAQQVKGESDRVWTQFEDHVLVLLNNIRLLIRNHDFGAGGR
;
A
#
# COMPACT_ATOMS: atom_id res chain seq x y z
N ILE A 1 12.10 7.40 -10.98
CA ILE A 1 12.05 8.24 -9.77
C ILE A 1 10.64 8.83 -9.69
N ARG A 2 10.03 8.77 -8.50
CA ARG A 2 8.77 9.43 -8.18
C ARG A 2 9.07 10.76 -7.49
N VAL A 3 8.42 11.82 -7.96
CA VAL A 3 8.45 13.14 -7.31
C VAL A 3 7.03 13.47 -6.87
N THR A 4 6.82 13.64 -5.58
CA THR A 4 5.53 14.01 -4.99
C THR A 4 5.54 15.49 -4.65
N ARG A 5 4.49 16.22 -5.11
CA ARG A 5 4.30 17.62 -4.85
C ARG A 5 2.95 17.86 -4.18
N ASP A 6 2.90 18.85 -3.35
CA ASP A 6 1.64 19.38 -2.86
C ASP A 6 0.84 20.00 -4.03
N THR A 7 -0.46 19.72 -4.10
CA THR A 7 -1.31 20.15 -5.22
C THR A 7 -1.61 21.64 -5.20
N GLN A 8 -1.53 22.30 -4.04
CA GLN A 8 -1.80 23.73 -3.87
C GLN A 8 -0.52 24.54 -4.01
N THR A 9 0.51 24.20 -3.22
CA THR A 9 1.77 24.97 -3.20
C THR A 9 2.71 24.63 -4.34
N LYS A 10 2.52 23.46 -5.00
CA LYS A 10 3.40 22.89 -6.03
C LYS A 10 4.82 22.53 -5.52
N GLU A 11 5.08 22.71 -4.24
CA GLU A 11 6.34 22.35 -3.61
C GLU A 11 6.49 20.85 -3.45
N ILE A 12 7.73 20.36 -3.45
CA ILE A 12 8.02 18.94 -3.17
C ILE A 12 7.76 18.70 -1.69
N VAL A 13 6.90 17.72 -1.39
CA VAL A 13 6.63 17.34 0.01
C VAL A 13 7.86 16.71 0.67
N PRO A 14 8.00 16.80 2.00
CA PRO A 14 9.09 16.12 2.71
C PRO A 14 9.20 14.65 2.31
N ASN A 15 10.42 14.19 2.03
CA ASN A 15 10.70 12.84 1.51
C ASN A 15 9.95 12.48 0.21
N GLY A 16 9.52 13.48 -0.54
CA GLY A 16 8.71 13.32 -1.74
C GLY A 16 9.48 12.86 -2.99
N VAL A 17 10.80 12.69 -2.93
CA VAL A 17 11.62 12.21 -4.05
C VAL A 17 12.20 10.85 -3.73
N VAL A 18 11.66 9.80 -4.37
CA VAL A 18 12.04 8.42 -4.08
C VAL A 18 12.19 7.59 -5.36
N LYS A 19 13.07 6.61 -5.30
CA LYS A 19 13.10 5.48 -6.22
C LYS A 19 12.39 4.31 -5.55
N LYS A 20 11.22 3.94 -6.08
CA LYS A 20 10.48 2.75 -5.64
C LYS A 20 10.92 1.55 -6.47
N THR A 21 11.40 0.51 -5.81
CA THR A 21 11.82 -0.76 -6.43
C THR A 21 10.95 -1.88 -5.88
N ARG A 22 10.29 -2.62 -6.77
CA ARG A 22 9.50 -3.79 -6.38
C ARG A 22 10.42 -4.95 -6.04
N VAL A 23 10.20 -5.54 -4.88
CA VAL A 23 10.91 -6.75 -4.41
C VAL A 23 10.09 -7.99 -4.73
N ALA A 24 8.81 -7.99 -4.37
CA ALA A 24 7.90 -9.09 -4.63
C ALA A 24 6.44 -8.59 -4.69
N ASP A 25 5.58 -9.33 -5.38
CA ASP A 25 4.14 -9.16 -5.33
C ASP A 25 3.41 -10.51 -5.44
N LEU A 26 2.23 -10.54 -4.82
CA LEU A 26 1.30 -11.65 -4.87
C LEU A 26 -0.09 -11.11 -5.26
N ASN A 27 -0.61 -11.55 -6.40
CA ASN A 27 -1.98 -11.27 -6.80
C ASN A 27 -2.88 -12.39 -6.28
N VAL A 28 -3.93 -12.04 -5.56
CA VAL A 28 -4.91 -12.98 -5.02
C VAL A 28 -6.23 -12.77 -5.72
N PHE A 29 -6.65 -13.79 -6.46
CA PHE A 29 -7.94 -13.82 -7.13
C PHE A 29 -9.02 -14.34 -6.17
N CYS A 30 -10.14 -13.60 -6.06
CA CYS A 30 -11.23 -13.87 -5.15
C CYS A 30 -12.56 -14.03 -5.93
N PRO A 31 -12.83 -15.16 -6.61
CA PRO A 31 -13.92 -15.31 -7.58
C PRO A 31 -15.32 -15.12 -6.99
N THR A 32 -15.48 -15.28 -5.68
CA THR A 32 -16.77 -15.14 -4.97
C THR A 32 -16.90 -13.81 -4.22
N GLN A 33 -15.93 -12.90 -4.39
CA GLN A 33 -15.90 -11.61 -3.71
C GLN A 33 -15.88 -10.48 -4.76
N PRO A 34 -16.29 -9.26 -4.38
CA PRO A 34 -16.32 -8.13 -5.31
C PRO A 34 -14.95 -7.63 -5.75
N PHE A 35 -13.89 -7.97 -5.03
CA PHE A 35 -12.54 -7.48 -5.30
C PHE A 35 -11.50 -8.58 -5.20
N ASP A 36 -10.54 -8.51 -6.10
CA ASP A 36 -9.24 -9.12 -5.95
C ASP A 36 -8.31 -8.19 -5.16
N TYR A 37 -7.21 -8.72 -4.65
CA TYR A 37 -6.22 -7.88 -3.99
C TYR A 37 -4.79 -8.28 -4.34
N ARG A 38 -3.86 -7.35 -4.11
CA ARG A 38 -2.43 -7.57 -4.30
C ARG A 38 -1.69 -7.25 -3.02
N ILE A 39 -0.78 -8.15 -2.63
CA ILE A 39 0.23 -7.88 -1.60
C ILE A 39 1.52 -7.54 -2.33
N SER A 40 2.14 -6.40 -2.00
CA SER A 40 3.39 -5.97 -2.62
C SER A 40 4.42 -5.59 -1.58
N ILE A 41 5.66 -6.06 -1.79
CA ILE A 41 6.83 -5.64 -1.01
C ILE A 41 7.68 -4.76 -1.92
N ASN A 42 7.94 -3.54 -1.46
CA ASN A 42 8.74 -2.58 -2.20
C ASN A 42 9.79 -1.96 -1.28
N THR A 43 10.91 -1.53 -1.87
CA THR A 43 11.86 -0.63 -1.21
C THR A 43 11.69 0.77 -1.78
N GLU A 44 11.78 1.78 -0.92
CA GLU A 44 11.79 3.18 -1.31
C GLU A 44 13.12 3.82 -0.89
N THR A 45 13.91 4.20 -1.86
CA THR A 45 15.21 4.83 -1.63
C THR A 45 15.07 6.33 -1.85
N PRO A 46 15.38 7.19 -0.86
CA PRO A 46 15.42 8.64 -1.04
C PRO A 46 16.39 9.02 -2.17
N MET A 47 15.99 9.98 -2.97
CA MET A 47 16.77 10.46 -4.11
C MET A 47 16.83 11.99 -4.11
N TYR A 48 17.81 12.54 -4.81
CA TYR A 48 17.79 13.96 -5.13
C TYR A 48 16.78 14.25 -6.25
N PRO A 49 16.17 15.45 -6.27
CA PRO A 49 15.31 15.86 -7.36
C PRO A 49 16.06 15.78 -8.70
N PRO A 50 15.44 15.22 -9.76
CA PRO A 50 16.06 15.19 -11.06
C PRO A 50 16.23 16.61 -11.62
N GLN A 51 17.30 16.83 -12.39
CA GLN A 51 17.61 18.15 -12.94
C GLN A 51 16.54 18.66 -13.92
N ASN A 52 15.90 17.76 -14.65
CA ASN A 52 14.82 18.07 -15.57
C ASN A 52 13.50 17.47 -15.09
N MET A 53 12.63 18.30 -14.53
CA MET A 53 11.29 17.93 -14.06
C MET A 53 10.16 18.48 -14.93
N SER A 54 10.49 19.12 -16.05
CA SER A 54 9.51 19.82 -16.91
C SER A 54 8.62 18.87 -17.71
N HIS A 55 9.05 17.63 -17.93
CA HIS A 55 8.32 16.66 -18.73
C HIS A 55 8.22 15.32 -18.01
N PRO A 56 7.30 15.17 -17.03
CA PRO A 56 7.07 13.87 -16.39
C PRO A 56 6.52 12.88 -17.42
N THR A 57 7.03 11.67 -17.42
CA THR A 57 6.53 10.58 -18.27
C THR A 57 5.09 10.20 -17.90
N PHE A 58 4.73 10.38 -16.64
CA PHE A 58 3.42 10.09 -16.09
C PHE A 58 3.13 11.01 -14.90
N SER A 59 1.92 11.51 -14.81
CA SER A 59 1.46 12.35 -13.70
C SER A 59 0.08 11.92 -13.25
N ARG A 60 -0.13 11.91 -11.94
CA ARG A 60 -1.43 11.65 -11.33
C ARG A 60 -1.62 12.52 -10.10
N GLU A 61 -2.82 12.97 -9.90
CA GLU A 61 -3.26 13.68 -8.71
C GLU A 61 -3.93 12.71 -7.76
N LYS A 62 -3.64 12.82 -6.46
CA LYS A 62 -4.20 11.95 -5.44
C LYS A 62 -4.85 12.79 -4.35
N ASP A 63 -6.11 12.49 -4.07
CA ASP A 63 -6.80 12.93 -2.87
C ASP A 63 -6.98 11.73 -1.96
N ARG A 64 -6.44 11.79 -0.73
CA ARG A 64 -6.29 10.66 0.16
C ARG A 64 -6.86 10.93 1.55
N LEU A 65 -7.67 10.00 2.02
CA LEU A 65 -8.14 9.92 3.38
C LEU A 65 -7.50 8.70 4.05
N SER A 66 -6.77 8.93 5.15
CA SER A 66 -6.03 7.88 5.87
C SER A 66 -6.63 7.61 7.24
N TYR A 67 -6.85 6.35 7.55
CA TYR A 67 -7.25 5.87 8.87
C TYR A 67 -6.11 5.07 9.49
N ILE A 68 -5.92 5.23 10.79
CA ILE A 68 -4.91 4.50 11.54
C ILE A 68 -5.59 3.50 12.46
N GLN A 69 -5.23 2.23 12.31
CA GLN A 69 -5.71 1.14 13.14
C GLN A 69 -4.52 0.30 13.61
N GLN A 70 -4.13 0.45 14.88
CA GLN A 70 -2.94 -0.21 15.43
C GLN A 70 -1.68 0.04 14.58
N ASN A 71 -1.04 -1.01 14.07
CA ASN A 71 0.15 -0.90 13.21
C ASN A 71 -0.20 -0.78 11.71
N PHE A 72 -1.44 -0.52 11.36
CA PHE A 72 -1.87 -0.40 9.97
C PHE A 72 -2.36 1.02 9.66
N SER A 73 -2.07 1.47 8.44
CA SER A 73 -2.73 2.59 7.77
C SER A 73 -3.67 2.03 6.71
N ILE A 74 -4.91 2.52 6.69
CA ILE A 74 -5.91 2.21 5.68
C ILE A 74 -6.16 3.48 4.90
N ASP A 75 -5.76 3.48 3.64
CA ASP A 75 -5.77 4.64 2.77
C ASP A 75 -6.85 4.50 1.70
N LEU A 76 -7.81 5.41 1.70
CA LEU A 76 -8.81 5.58 0.65
C LEU A 76 -8.34 6.72 -0.25
N THR A 77 -8.03 6.43 -1.49
CA THR A 77 -7.44 7.41 -2.40
C THR A 77 -8.27 7.54 -3.67
N GLN A 78 -8.70 8.75 -4.00
CA GLN A 78 -9.15 9.08 -5.35
C GLN A 78 -7.92 9.50 -6.18
N VAL A 79 -7.78 8.90 -7.35
CA VAL A 79 -6.65 9.13 -8.25
C VAL A 79 -7.17 9.66 -9.57
N ILE A 80 -6.66 10.80 -10.01
CA ILE A 80 -6.90 11.37 -11.33
C ILE A 80 -5.60 11.27 -12.13
N GLU A 81 -5.64 10.51 -13.21
CA GLU A 81 -4.52 10.38 -14.13
C GLU A 81 -4.57 11.48 -15.19
N ALA A 82 -3.42 12.10 -15.50
CA ALA A 82 -3.36 13.21 -16.47
C ALA A 82 -3.84 12.83 -17.88
N ASN A 83 -3.72 11.54 -18.25
CA ASN A 83 -4.19 11.00 -19.53
C ASN A 83 -5.68 10.59 -19.53
N ARG A 84 -6.34 10.51 -18.35
CA ARG A 84 -7.75 10.15 -18.16
C ARG A 84 -8.43 11.00 -17.08
N PRO A 85 -8.50 12.32 -17.24
CA PRO A 85 -8.98 13.22 -16.19
C PRO A 85 -10.47 13.06 -15.84
N SER A 86 -11.28 12.52 -16.76
CA SER A 86 -12.70 12.27 -16.56
C SER A 86 -13.05 10.92 -15.92
N GLU A 87 -12.07 10.07 -15.69
CA GLU A 87 -12.24 8.72 -15.14
C GLU A 87 -11.43 8.54 -13.86
N PRO A 88 -11.91 9.09 -12.71
CA PRO A 88 -11.18 8.92 -11.46
C PRO A 88 -11.16 7.44 -11.04
N LEU A 89 -9.99 6.98 -10.62
CA LEU A 89 -9.81 5.66 -10.02
C LEU A 89 -9.90 5.77 -8.50
N HIS A 90 -10.41 4.74 -7.85
CA HIS A 90 -10.43 4.64 -6.40
C HIS A 90 -9.52 3.50 -5.97
N GLU A 91 -8.54 3.83 -5.12
CA GLU A 91 -7.58 2.87 -4.57
C GLU A 91 -7.87 2.70 -3.07
N LEU A 92 -7.93 1.44 -2.61
CA LEU A 92 -7.89 1.08 -1.20
C LEU A 92 -6.56 0.40 -0.93
N GLU A 93 -5.74 0.99 -0.07
CA GLU A 93 -4.44 0.47 0.30
C GLU A 93 -4.41 0.21 1.82
N ILE A 94 -3.80 -0.89 2.25
CA ILE A 94 -3.49 -1.16 3.65
C ILE A 94 -1.98 -1.27 3.74
N GLU A 95 -1.36 -0.41 4.55
CA GLU A 95 0.08 -0.37 4.74
C GLU A 95 0.45 -0.66 6.20
N ILE A 96 1.54 -1.38 6.40
CA ILE A 96 2.12 -1.58 7.72
C ILE A 96 2.95 -0.34 8.07
N ARG A 97 2.67 0.28 9.23
CA ARG A 97 3.29 1.53 9.63
C ARG A 97 4.70 1.34 10.19
N ASP A 98 4.88 0.39 11.09
CA ASP A 98 6.18 0.06 11.67
C ASP A 98 6.80 -1.12 10.94
N VAL A 99 7.45 -0.81 9.81
CA VAL A 99 8.16 -1.80 8.99
C VAL A 99 9.38 -2.36 9.74
N ASN A 100 10.05 -1.56 10.58
CA ASN A 100 11.21 -2.02 11.32
C ASN A 100 10.82 -3.09 12.34
N TYR A 101 9.71 -2.89 13.04
CA TYR A 101 9.16 -3.89 13.94
C TYR A 101 8.78 -5.18 13.19
N LEU A 102 8.10 -5.08 12.04
CA LEU A 102 7.79 -6.23 11.22
C LEU A 102 9.04 -7.01 10.78
N MET A 103 10.10 -6.31 10.36
CA MET A 103 11.37 -6.91 9.95
C MET A 103 12.07 -7.62 11.12
N HIS A 104 11.99 -7.04 12.33
CA HIS A 104 12.49 -7.68 13.54
C HIS A 104 11.76 -9.00 13.81
N LEU A 105 10.44 -9.02 13.80
CA LEU A 105 9.62 -10.22 13.95
C LEU A 105 9.91 -11.28 12.87
N ALA A 106 10.13 -10.85 11.63
CA ALA A 106 10.47 -11.76 10.54
C ALA A 106 11.83 -12.44 10.76
N ASN A 107 12.82 -11.72 11.27
CA ASN A 107 14.13 -12.27 11.60
C ASN A 107 14.05 -13.28 12.77
N GLU A 108 13.27 -12.97 13.81
CA GLU A 108 13.02 -13.93 14.91
C GLU A 108 12.33 -15.20 14.41
N ALA A 109 11.30 -15.06 13.57
CA ALA A 109 10.59 -16.19 13.00
C ALA A 109 11.48 -17.11 12.15
N GLN A 110 12.49 -16.56 11.47
CA GLN A 110 13.46 -17.35 10.71
C GLN A 110 14.36 -18.22 11.61
N GLN A 111 14.67 -17.74 12.80
CA GLN A 111 15.50 -18.48 13.76
C GLN A 111 14.76 -19.68 14.36
N VAL A 112 13.45 -19.56 14.58
CA VAL A 112 12.59 -20.62 15.12
C VAL A 112 12.28 -21.73 14.11
N LYS A 113 12.33 -21.45 12.81
CA LYS A 113 12.01 -22.42 11.73
C LYS A 113 12.92 -23.65 11.65
N GLY A 114 14.00 -23.71 12.43
CA GLY A 114 14.89 -24.87 12.54
C GLY A 114 14.46 -25.92 13.58
N GLU A 115 13.44 -25.65 14.39
CA GLU A 115 12.93 -26.56 15.42
C GLU A 115 11.84 -27.49 14.82
N SER A 116 11.83 -28.76 15.24
CA SER A 116 10.97 -29.81 14.65
C SER A 116 9.47 -29.61 14.93
N ASP A 117 9.10 -28.81 15.92
CA ASP A 117 7.72 -28.47 16.24
C ASP A 117 7.40 -27.07 15.70
N ARG A 118 6.35 -26.98 14.87
CA ARG A 118 5.88 -25.71 14.32
C ARG A 118 5.31 -24.81 15.43
N VAL A 119 6.14 -23.92 15.93
CA VAL A 119 5.70 -22.85 16.82
C VAL A 119 5.15 -21.70 15.98
N TRP A 120 3.93 -21.25 16.31
CA TRP A 120 3.32 -20.07 15.72
C TRP A 120 4.07 -18.83 16.19
N THR A 121 4.54 -18.00 15.27
CA THR A 121 5.38 -16.84 15.58
C THR A 121 4.57 -15.56 15.60
N GLN A 122 5.05 -14.53 16.32
CA GLN A 122 4.43 -13.20 16.33
C GLN A 122 4.41 -12.57 14.93
N PHE A 123 5.37 -12.92 14.07
CA PHE A 123 5.36 -12.50 12.66
C PHE A 123 4.14 -13.07 11.93
N GLU A 124 3.86 -14.36 12.10
CA GLU A 124 2.71 -15.01 11.47
C GLU A 124 1.39 -14.42 11.98
N ASP A 125 1.29 -14.11 13.28
CA ASP A 125 0.15 -13.39 13.86
C ASP A 125 -0.06 -12.02 13.18
N HIS A 126 1.02 -11.26 13.00
CA HIS A 126 0.96 -9.94 12.36
C HIS A 126 0.47 -10.01 10.92
N VAL A 127 0.99 -10.99 10.16
CA VAL A 127 0.54 -11.27 8.79
C VAL A 127 -0.92 -11.73 8.77
N LEU A 128 -1.33 -12.57 9.70
CA LEU A 128 -2.72 -13.03 9.79
C LEU A 128 -3.69 -11.88 10.08
N VAL A 129 -3.31 -10.95 10.96
CA VAL A 129 -4.11 -9.74 11.24
C VAL A 129 -4.26 -8.89 9.98
N LEU A 130 -3.17 -8.68 9.19
CA LEU A 130 -3.24 -7.98 7.92
C LEU A 130 -4.23 -8.65 6.95
N LEU A 131 -4.11 -9.97 6.77
CA LEU A 131 -4.98 -10.74 5.87
C LEU A 131 -6.44 -10.70 6.32
N ASN A 132 -6.71 -10.76 7.62
CA ASN A 132 -8.07 -10.68 8.16
C ASN A 132 -8.67 -9.28 7.94
N ASN A 133 -7.89 -8.21 8.08
CA ASN A 133 -8.34 -6.85 7.79
C ASN A 133 -8.70 -6.70 6.29
N ILE A 134 -7.87 -7.23 5.38
CA ILE A 134 -8.18 -7.25 3.93
C ILE A 134 -9.50 -7.98 3.68
N ARG A 135 -9.66 -9.18 4.23
CA ARG A 135 -10.89 -9.99 4.06
C ARG A 135 -12.13 -9.30 4.62
N LEU A 136 -11.99 -8.63 5.77
CA LEU A 136 -13.08 -7.88 6.41
C LEU A 136 -13.54 -6.73 5.52
N LEU A 137 -12.61 -5.96 4.97
CA LEU A 137 -12.92 -4.85 4.06
C LEU A 137 -13.59 -5.34 2.77
N ILE A 138 -13.09 -6.43 2.17
CA ILE A 138 -13.68 -6.99 0.96
C ILE A 138 -15.11 -7.49 1.22
N ARG A 139 -15.36 -8.18 2.34
CA ARG A 139 -16.68 -8.76 2.67
C ARG A 139 -17.72 -7.73 3.05
N ASN A 140 -17.31 -6.66 3.71
CA ASN A 140 -18.21 -5.59 4.19
C ASN A 140 -18.32 -4.42 3.21
N HIS A 141 -17.88 -4.62 1.97
CA HIS A 141 -18.11 -3.66 0.92
C HIS A 141 -19.60 -3.62 0.59
N ASP A 142 -20.26 -2.61 1.10
CA ASP A 142 -21.66 -2.33 0.77
C ASP A 142 -21.68 -1.50 -0.52
N PHE A 143 -21.99 -2.14 -1.63
CA PHE A 143 -22.46 -1.41 -2.80
C PHE A 143 -23.79 -0.80 -2.39
N GLY A 144 -23.75 0.42 -1.84
CA GLY A 144 -24.93 1.11 -1.36
C GLY A 144 -26.14 0.78 -2.24
N ALA A 145 -27.26 0.43 -1.63
CA ALA A 145 -28.50 -0.04 -2.28
C ALA A 145 -29.12 1.03 -3.19
N GLY A 146 -28.39 1.51 -4.18
CA GLY A 146 -28.68 2.61 -5.10
C GLY A 146 -28.41 2.28 -6.57
N GLY A 147 -28.27 1.01 -6.93
CA GLY A 147 -28.05 0.59 -8.30
C GLY A 147 -28.99 -0.52 -8.73
N ARG A 148 -30.28 -0.22 -8.91
CA ARG A 148 -31.19 -0.91 -9.82
C ARG A 148 -31.76 0.10 -10.79
#